data_75bb8625844b70f6916705387a6a7fa4
#
_entry.id   75bb8625844b70f6916705387a6a7fa4
#
_cell.length_a   1.000
_cell.length_b   1.000
_cell.length_c   1.000
_cell.angle_alpha   90.00
_cell.angle_beta   90.00
_cell.angle_gamma   90.00
#
_symmetry.space_group_name_H-M   'P 1'
#
loop_
_entity.id
_entity.type
_entity.pdbx_description
1 polymer ?
#
loop_
_entity_poly.entity_id
_entity_poly.type
_entity_poly.pdbx_seq_one_letter_code
_entity_poly.pdbx_strand_id
1 'polypeptide(L)'
;MKRALFIGVVCLLAGFRTASAQDFPESCPDECTSIAVGRLATTDGSVFTSHTCDGVSHSWVSIEKAADHPRGAMTPIYKGTRKNFFRGDTTGVKIVGEVPQVAHTYAYLNTGYPSLNEKQVAIGETTFSGPDTLRNYGSMFVVEELCRLALERCDNARDAVILMGSLGEKYGYADGGECLTVADKNEVWFFEILGCGRGKKGAVWAAQRVPDGEVAVSANIPRIGRLRRGDPDFLCSDNVESVARTYNLWDGEGEFIFWKAFNAAYGNGRNFREREWFIFNTLAPSLQLSFDAPELPFSVKPDTLVDLRTLNAILRSTYEGTFLDMTQNWKMTVPAKNGKPEQTLVSPLANPWLTTDMRNTLNTIAPGTIEFRRTVAVCWCSYSTVIQLRSWLPDAVGGICWLAYDNPGQSPRFPIFAGGTSLPSAFDFCGHKKYVPDCALWLFRRANRLATVAWQTDKKIMMPKVLELEDEALNAVSALEPDAQPAELDALTARLFQHAADEWKVLEETFWAKHGRGF
;
A
#
# COMPACT_ATOMS: atom_id res chain seq x y z
N MET A 1 29.22 -75.16 -6.73
CA MET A 1 29.62 -73.76 -6.49
C MET A 1 28.76 -72.84 -7.37
N LYS A 2 27.67 -72.27 -6.84
CA LYS A 2 26.77 -71.38 -7.57
C LYS A 2 27.05 -69.95 -7.05
N ARG A 3 27.53 -69.02 -7.90
CA ARG A 3 27.65 -67.62 -7.60
C ARG A 3 26.31 -66.96 -7.92
N ALA A 4 25.65 -66.40 -6.94
CA ALA A 4 24.48 -65.54 -7.10
C ALA A 4 24.92 -64.09 -7.38
N LEU A 5 24.45 -63.59 -8.48
CA LEU A 5 24.67 -62.17 -8.89
C LEU A 5 23.54 -61.30 -8.27
N PHE A 6 23.90 -60.43 -7.36
CA PHE A 6 22.97 -59.44 -6.81
C PHE A 6 22.96 -58.22 -7.75
N ILE A 7 21.87 -58.01 -8.47
CA ILE A 7 21.63 -56.78 -9.22
C ILE A 7 20.91 -55.81 -8.27
N GLY A 8 21.63 -54.81 -7.79
CA GLY A 8 21.04 -53.71 -7.03
C GLY A 8 20.32 -52.73 -7.99
N VAL A 9 19.02 -52.68 -7.90
CA VAL A 9 18.20 -51.64 -8.56
C VAL A 9 18.32 -50.37 -7.73
N VAL A 10 19.09 -49.41 -8.19
CA VAL A 10 19.09 -48.04 -7.66
C VAL A 10 17.87 -47.32 -8.23
N CYS A 11 16.80 -47.25 -7.45
CA CYS A 11 15.70 -46.32 -7.75
C CYS A 11 16.18 -44.87 -7.56
N LEU A 12 16.53 -44.21 -8.64
CA LEU A 12 16.62 -42.74 -8.68
C LEU A 12 15.21 -42.18 -8.50
N LEU A 13 14.85 -41.83 -7.28
CA LEU A 13 13.74 -40.92 -7.01
C LEU A 13 14.15 -39.55 -7.53
N ALA A 14 13.93 -39.31 -8.82
CA ALA A 14 13.86 -37.98 -9.35
C ALA A 14 12.64 -37.31 -8.69
N GLY A 15 12.89 -36.54 -7.64
CA GLY A 15 11.89 -35.66 -7.07
C GLY A 15 11.45 -34.68 -8.16
N PHE A 16 10.34 -34.98 -8.81
CA PHE A 16 9.60 -33.95 -9.54
C PHE A 16 9.19 -32.94 -8.51
N ARG A 17 9.97 -31.86 -8.37
CA ARG A 17 9.42 -30.62 -7.86
C ARG A 17 8.37 -30.23 -8.90
N THR A 18 7.10 -30.42 -8.58
CA THR A 18 6.03 -29.74 -9.26
C THR A 18 6.33 -28.27 -9.11
N ALA A 19 6.83 -27.63 -10.17
CA ALA A 19 6.82 -26.20 -10.26
C ALA A 19 5.35 -25.82 -10.13
N SER A 20 4.94 -25.35 -8.96
CA SER A 20 3.63 -24.74 -8.82
C SER A 20 3.71 -23.47 -9.66
N ALA A 21 2.96 -23.43 -10.74
CA ALA A 21 2.77 -22.25 -11.57
C ALA A 21 1.93 -21.21 -10.80
N GLN A 22 2.40 -20.81 -9.61
CA GLN A 22 1.73 -19.85 -8.74
C GLN A 22 2.61 -18.64 -8.53
N ASP A 23 2.62 -17.76 -9.53
CA ASP A 23 3.09 -16.40 -9.35
C ASP A 23 2.07 -15.52 -8.58
N PHE A 24 0.94 -16.09 -8.17
CA PHE A 24 -0.13 -15.47 -7.41
C PHE A 24 -0.81 -16.49 -6.50
N PRO A 25 -1.17 -16.14 -5.29
CA PRO A 25 -0.86 -15.01 -4.43
C PRO A 25 0.20 -15.30 -3.35
N GLU A 26 0.75 -16.54 -3.27
CA GLU A 26 1.63 -16.94 -2.16
C GLU A 26 3.08 -16.46 -2.31
N SER A 27 3.48 -16.10 -3.52
CA SER A 27 4.82 -15.59 -3.85
C SER A 27 4.89 -14.07 -4.03
N CYS A 28 3.76 -13.36 -3.96
CA CYS A 28 3.76 -11.91 -4.05
C CYS A 28 4.22 -11.31 -2.73
N PRO A 29 5.26 -10.46 -2.73
CA PRO A 29 5.71 -9.82 -1.50
C PRO A 29 4.62 -8.90 -0.94
N ASP A 30 4.44 -8.94 0.37
CA ASP A 30 3.67 -7.94 1.10
C ASP A 30 4.49 -6.64 1.06
N GLU A 31 4.26 -5.83 0.03
CA GLU A 31 4.93 -4.56 -0.21
C GLU A 31 3.88 -3.48 -0.41
N CYS A 32 4.23 -2.24 -0.11
CA CYS A 32 3.31 -1.12 -0.13
C CYS A 32 3.99 0.13 -0.65
N THR A 33 3.22 1.16 -1.01
CA THR A 33 3.73 2.50 -1.30
C THR A 33 2.84 3.51 -0.63
N SER A 34 3.42 4.41 0.18
CA SER A 34 2.72 5.53 0.80
C SER A 34 3.35 6.84 0.40
N ILE A 35 2.50 7.83 0.09
CA ILE A 35 2.89 9.21 -0.20
C ILE A 35 2.20 10.10 0.82
N ALA A 36 2.97 10.96 1.48
CA ALA A 36 2.47 11.95 2.43
C ALA A 36 2.70 13.35 1.85
N VAL A 37 1.69 14.22 1.92
CA VAL A 37 1.76 15.59 1.38
C VAL A 37 1.31 16.57 2.44
N GLY A 38 2.18 17.51 2.78
CA GLY A 38 1.87 18.60 3.69
C GLY A 38 0.91 19.62 3.06
N ARG A 39 0.13 20.30 3.89
CA ARG A 39 -0.99 21.19 3.47
C ARG A 39 -0.58 22.35 2.55
N LEU A 40 0.64 22.86 2.65
CA LEU A 40 1.15 23.94 1.79
C LEU A 40 1.78 23.42 0.50
N ALA A 41 1.89 22.12 0.33
CA ALA A 41 2.31 21.45 -0.90
C ALA A 41 1.11 21.07 -1.79
N THR A 42 -0.12 21.33 -1.37
CA THR A 42 -1.35 20.97 -2.08
C THR A 42 -2.07 22.17 -2.68
N THR A 43 -2.89 21.94 -3.70
CA THR A 43 -3.61 22.99 -4.44
C THR A 43 -4.73 23.64 -3.62
N ASP A 44 -5.30 22.91 -2.65
CA ASP A 44 -6.47 23.31 -1.88
C ASP A 44 -6.20 23.45 -0.36
N GLY A 45 -4.98 23.15 0.10
CA GLY A 45 -4.65 23.17 1.52
C GLY A 45 -4.97 21.88 2.27
N SER A 46 -5.39 20.82 1.57
CA SER A 46 -5.55 19.48 2.14
C SER A 46 -4.22 18.90 2.62
N VAL A 47 -4.27 18.06 3.66
CA VAL A 47 -3.21 17.10 3.95
C VAL A 47 -3.58 15.78 3.28
N PHE A 48 -2.59 15.09 2.66
CA PHE A 48 -2.80 13.77 2.11
C PHE A 48 -1.87 12.74 2.74
N THR A 49 -2.42 11.53 2.92
CA THR A 49 -1.66 10.29 3.08
C THR A 49 -2.22 9.23 2.14
N SER A 50 -1.40 8.28 1.74
CA SER A 50 -1.83 7.21 0.82
C SER A 50 -1.27 5.86 1.23
N HIS A 51 -1.86 4.80 0.66
CA HIS A 51 -1.41 3.44 0.87
C HIS A 51 -1.80 2.56 -0.31
N THR A 52 -0.87 1.75 -0.82
CA THR A 52 -1.17 0.59 -1.66
C THR A 52 -0.98 -0.66 -0.82
N CYS A 53 -2.04 -1.44 -0.62
CA CYS A 53 -1.97 -2.69 0.12
C CYS A 53 -1.63 -3.82 -0.84
N ASP A 54 -0.34 -4.03 -1.08
CA ASP A 54 0.13 -5.04 -2.02
C ASP A 54 0.33 -6.37 -1.30
N GLY A 55 -0.24 -7.45 -1.84
CA GLY A 55 -0.20 -8.76 -1.22
C GLY A 55 -1.57 -9.35 -0.89
N VAL A 56 -1.62 -10.30 0.04
CA VAL A 56 -2.82 -11.09 0.38
C VAL A 56 -3.53 -10.62 1.65
N SER A 57 -3.52 -9.34 1.93
CA SER A 57 -4.34 -8.76 3.00
C SER A 57 -5.82 -8.81 2.63
N HIS A 58 -6.70 -8.79 3.63
CA HIS A 58 -8.14 -8.77 3.34
C HIS A 58 -8.51 -7.50 2.56
N SER A 59 -9.45 -7.64 1.65
CA SER A 59 -10.01 -6.57 0.85
C SER A 59 -11.46 -6.23 1.20
N TRP A 60 -12.02 -6.86 2.23
CA TRP A 60 -13.28 -6.39 2.82
C TRP A 60 -13.02 -5.09 3.58
N VAL A 61 -14.00 -4.21 3.57
CA VAL A 61 -13.95 -2.89 4.20
C VAL A 61 -15.20 -2.69 5.03
N SER A 62 -15.06 -2.16 6.25
CA SER A 62 -16.19 -1.83 7.12
C SER A 62 -15.99 -0.51 7.85
N ILE A 63 -17.08 0.09 8.28
CA ILE A 63 -17.06 1.20 9.23
C ILE A 63 -17.31 0.61 10.62
N GLU A 64 -16.34 0.76 11.51
CA GLU A 64 -16.48 0.43 12.92
C GLU A 64 -17.05 1.64 13.66
N LYS A 65 -18.13 1.43 14.41
CA LYS A 65 -18.89 2.52 15.03
C LYS A 65 -18.20 3.06 16.27
N ALA A 66 -18.37 4.34 16.51
CA ALA A 66 -18.04 4.96 17.80
C ALA A 66 -18.82 4.29 18.93
N ALA A 67 -18.22 4.20 20.12
CA ALA A 67 -18.84 3.58 21.28
C ALA A 67 -18.37 4.20 22.58
N ASP A 68 -19.27 4.24 23.58
CA ASP A 68 -18.96 4.59 24.96
C ASP A 68 -18.66 3.33 25.77
N HIS A 69 -17.69 3.42 26.66
CA HIS A 69 -17.21 2.29 27.46
C HIS A 69 -17.28 2.60 28.95
N PRO A 70 -17.68 1.63 29.79
CA PRO A 70 -17.72 1.82 31.24
C PRO A 70 -16.30 1.99 31.80
N ARG A 71 -16.22 2.68 32.96
CA ARG A 71 -14.94 2.85 33.66
C ARG A 71 -14.29 1.50 33.98
N GLY A 72 -13.01 1.36 33.62
CA GLY A 72 -12.25 0.14 33.85
C GLY A 72 -12.45 -0.94 32.75
N ALA A 73 -13.13 -0.60 31.64
CA ALA A 73 -13.23 -1.49 30.49
C ALA A 73 -11.84 -1.84 29.96
N MET A 74 -11.72 -3.05 29.45
CA MET A 74 -10.52 -3.54 28.75
C MET A 74 -10.88 -3.84 27.30
N THR A 75 -9.92 -3.66 26.38
CA THR A 75 -10.08 -4.04 24.98
C THR A 75 -9.08 -5.14 24.64
N PRO A 76 -9.53 -6.22 23.97
CA PRO A 76 -8.65 -7.29 23.54
C PRO A 76 -7.74 -6.83 22.40
N ILE A 77 -6.55 -7.40 22.34
CA ILE A 77 -5.56 -7.22 21.28
C ILE A 77 -5.47 -8.51 20.48
N TYR A 78 -5.58 -8.38 19.18
CA TYR A 78 -5.68 -9.48 18.25
C TYR A 78 -4.39 -9.68 17.44
N LYS A 79 -4.21 -10.89 16.93
CA LYS A 79 -3.28 -11.22 15.83
C LYS A 79 -3.99 -12.09 14.83
N GLY A 80 -3.64 -11.89 13.55
CA GLY A 80 -4.17 -12.68 12.44
C GLY A 80 -5.43 -12.11 11.80
N THR A 81 -5.85 -10.89 12.14
CA THR A 81 -7.04 -10.22 11.57
C THR A 81 -6.83 -9.81 10.11
N ARG A 82 -5.62 -9.45 9.72
CA ARG A 82 -5.27 -8.93 8.39
C ARG A 82 -5.61 -9.88 7.22
N LYS A 83 -5.74 -11.19 7.45
CA LYS A 83 -5.99 -12.20 6.41
C LYS A 83 -7.38 -12.84 6.51
N ASN A 84 -8.32 -12.23 7.20
CA ASN A 84 -9.68 -12.72 7.36
C ASN A 84 -10.46 -12.68 6.05
N PHE A 85 -11.38 -13.64 5.87
CA PHE A 85 -12.14 -13.74 4.63
C PHE A 85 -13.34 -12.79 4.58
N PHE A 86 -13.95 -12.50 5.72
CA PHE A 86 -15.07 -11.57 5.86
C PHE A 86 -15.04 -10.92 7.25
N ARG A 87 -15.76 -9.83 7.42
CA ARG A 87 -15.91 -9.17 8.71
C ARG A 87 -16.50 -10.14 9.74
N GLY A 88 -15.81 -10.32 10.87
CA GLY A 88 -16.20 -11.29 11.91
C GLY A 88 -15.68 -12.72 11.69
N ASP A 89 -14.93 -12.99 10.62
CA ASP A 89 -14.18 -14.24 10.48
C ASP A 89 -13.09 -14.31 11.55
N THR A 90 -13.20 -15.27 12.44
CA THR A 90 -12.22 -15.49 13.53
C THR A 90 -11.20 -16.57 13.20
N THR A 91 -11.18 -17.09 11.98
CA THR A 91 -10.26 -18.14 11.54
C THR A 91 -8.81 -17.65 11.62
N GLY A 92 -8.02 -18.29 12.48
CA GLY A 92 -6.61 -17.92 12.71
C GLY A 92 -6.39 -16.68 13.59
N VAL A 93 -7.47 -16.02 14.04
CA VAL A 93 -7.39 -14.90 14.98
C VAL A 93 -7.11 -15.40 16.40
N LYS A 94 -6.20 -14.71 17.06
CA LYS A 94 -5.83 -14.99 18.46
C LYS A 94 -5.93 -13.71 19.29
N ILE A 95 -6.55 -13.79 20.45
CA ILE A 95 -6.41 -12.75 21.48
C ILE A 95 -5.07 -13.00 22.18
N VAL A 96 -4.19 -11.99 22.17
CA VAL A 96 -2.83 -12.09 22.70
C VAL A 96 -2.62 -11.28 23.98
N GLY A 97 -3.64 -10.55 24.40
CA GLY A 97 -3.69 -9.76 25.62
C GLY A 97 -4.82 -8.76 25.61
N GLU A 98 -4.83 -7.90 26.61
CA GLU A 98 -5.79 -6.82 26.75
C GLU A 98 -5.09 -5.55 27.23
N VAL A 99 -5.64 -4.40 26.85
CA VAL A 99 -5.20 -3.09 27.34
C VAL A 99 -6.39 -2.28 27.85
N PRO A 100 -6.20 -1.32 28.77
CA PRO A 100 -7.28 -0.44 29.22
C PRO A 100 -7.97 0.25 28.04
N GLN A 101 -9.31 0.24 28.03
CA GLN A 101 -10.10 0.96 27.05
C GLN A 101 -10.33 2.41 27.50
N VAL A 102 -10.45 3.33 26.54
CA VAL A 102 -10.84 4.72 26.79
C VAL A 102 -12.34 4.83 27.00
N ALA A 103 -12.82 5.95 27.58
CA ALA A 103 -14.24 6.15 27.85
C ALA A 103 -15.09 6.23 26.58
N HIS A 104 -14.51 6.74 25.50
CA HIS A 104 -15.15 6.86 24.18
C HIS A 104 -14.18 6.47 23.09
N THR A 105 -14.61 5.63 22.13
CA THR A 105 -13.87 5.29 20.92
C THR A 105 -14.52 5.92 19.72
N TYR A 106 -13.70 6.48 18.82
CA TYR A 106 -14.15 7.07 17.57
C TYR A 106 -14.51 6.01 16.52
N ALA A 107 -15.44 6.34 15.64
CA ALA A 107 -15.72 5.55 14.45
C ALA A 107 -14.53 5.60 13.50
N TYR A 108 -14.25 4.48 12.81
CA TYR A 108 -13.15 4.42 11.84
C TYR A 108 -13.41 3.46 10.70
N LEU A 109 -12.73 3.69 9.57
CA LEU A 109 -12.72 2.84 8.39
C LEU A 109 -11.71 1.70 8.61
N ASN A 110 -12.22 0.48 8.71
CA ASN A 110 -11.45 -0.73 8.90
C ASN A 110 -11.16 -1.38 7.54
N THR A 111 -9.91 -1.42 7.19
CA THR A 111 -9.33 -2.06 5.99
C THR A 111 -8.28 -3.07 6.45
N GLY A 112 -7.54 -3.68 5.55
CA GLY A 112 -6.42 -4.56 5.94
C GLY A 112 -5.47 -3.91 6.95
N TYR A 113 -5.32 -2.60 6.83
CA TYR A 113 -4.73 -1.69 7.82
C TYR A 113 -5.73 -0.56 8.07
N PRO A 114 -6.32 -0.44 9.28
CA PRO A 114 -7.27 0.63 9.61
C PRO A 114 -6.76 2.01 9.20
N SER A 115 -7.57 2.85 8.54
CA SER A 115 -7.03 3.92 7.72
C SER A 115 -7.53 5.33 7.99
N LEU A 116 -8.77 5.54 8.42
CA LEU A 116 -9.36 6.89 8.62
C LEU A 116 -10.39 6.85 9.74
N ASN A 117 -10.37 7.82 10.67
CA ASN A 117 -11.42 7.98 11.67
C ASN A 117 -12.30 9.21 11.45
N GLU A 118 -13.38 9.30 12.25
CA GLU A 118 -14.36 10.40 12.20
C GLU A 118 -13.81 11.78 12.60
N LYS A 119 -12.59 11.84 13.16
CA LYS A 119 -11.88 13.09 13.54
C LYS A 119 -10.85 13.52 12.49
N GLN A 120 -10.84 12.90 11.32
CA GLN A 120 -9.86 13.12 10.27
C GLN A 120 -8.42 12.74 10.68
N VAL A 121 -8.23 11.74 11.54
CA VAL A 121 -6.93 11.09 11.67
C VAL A 121 -6.84 9.96 10.67
N ALA A 122 -5.75 9.91 9.91
CA ALA A 122 -5.55 8.97 8.83
C ALA A 122 -4.18 8.29 8.89
N ILE A 123 -4.13 7.02 8.48
CA ILE A 123 -2.89 6.22 8.50
C ILE A 123 -2.71 5.51 7.16
N GLY A 124 -1.54 5.68 6.54
CA GLY A 124 -1.01 4.84 5.48
C GLY A 124 0.11 3.96 6.02
N GLU A 125 0.34 2.82 5.40
CA GLU A 125 1.30 1.82 5.89
C GLU A 125 2.27 1.39 4.80
N THR A 126 3.52 1.06 5.20
CA THR A 126 4.49 0.34 4.38
C THR A 126 5.40 -0.50 5.27
N THR A 127 5.38 -1.81 5.06
CA THR A 127 6.30 -2.73 5.75
C THR A 127 7.73 -2.55 5.24
N PHE A 128 8.71 -2.45 6.12
CA PHE A 128 10.13 -2.59 5.77
C PHE A 128 10.79 -3.75 6.51
N SER A 129 11.84 -4.30 5.95
CA SER A 129 12.56 -5.41 6.57
C SER A 129 13.62 -4.87 7.51
N GLY A 130 13.32 -4.82 8.81
CA GLY A 130 14.31 -4.58 9.84
C GLY A 130 15.18 -5.83 10.12
N PRO A 131 16.23 -5.70 10.96
CA PRO A 131 17.06 -6.84 11.36
C PRO A 131 16.22 -7.93 12.06
N ASP A 132 16.34 -9.17 11.62
CA ASP A 132 15.61 -10.31 12.22
C ASP A 132 15.92 -10.49 13.71
N THR A 133 17.07 -10.02 14.16
CA THR A 133 17.47 -10.04 15.58
C THR A 133 16.54 -9.20 16.46
N LEU A 134 15.88 -8.17 15.91
CA LEU A 134 14.94 -7.30 16.63
C LEU A 134 13.52 -7.85 16.67
N ARG A 135 13.19 -8.81 15.79
CA ARG A 135 11.83 -9.35 15.68
C ARG A 135 11.45 -10.21 16.90
N ASN A 136 10.30 -9.95 17.49
CA ASN A 136 9.77 -10.71 18.62
C ASN A 136 8.30 -11.11 18.43
N TYR A 137 8.05 -12.20 17.74
CA TYR A 137 6.70 -12.73 17.48
C TYR A 137 5.85 -12.95 18.76
N GLY A 138 6.49 -13.08 19.93
CA GLY A 138 5.83 -13.18 21.23
C GLY A 138 5.32 -11.85 21.81
N SER A 139 5.72 -10.72 21.25
CA SER A 139 5.24 -9.39 21.67
C SER A 139 3.76 -9.22 21.36
N MET A 140 3.08 -8.29 22.05
CA MET A 140 1.63 -8.15 21.98
C MET A 140 1.18 -7.51 20.67
N PHE A 141 1.77 -6.38 20.27
CA PHE A 141 1.29 -5.56 19.17
C PHE A 141 1.86 -5.97 17.82
N VAL A 142 0.99 -6.03 16.83
CA VAL A 142 1.24 -5.96 15.39
C VAL A 142 0.74 -4.61 14.88
N VAL A 143 1.14 -4.23 13.66
CA VAL A 143 0.91 -2.87 13.14
C VAL A 143 -0.58 -2.54 13.00
N GLU A 144 -1.40 -3.47 12.51
CA GLU A 144 -2.84 -3.27 12.34
C GLU A 144 -3.56 -2.96 13.67
N GLU A 145 -3.09 -3.52 14.79
CA GLU A 145 -3.64 -3.24 16.13
C GLU A 145 -3.19 -1.88 16.69
N LEU A 146 -1.97 -1.44 16.35
CA LEU A 146 -1.53 -0.07 16.66
C LEU A 146 -2.36 0.95 15.88
N CYS A 147 -2.59 0.74 14.58
CA CYS A 147 -3.44 1.58 13.74
C CYS A 147 -4.88 1.64 14.30
N ARG A 148 -5.46 0.49 14.66
CA ARG A 148 -6.80 0.42 15.25
C ARG A 148 -6.92 1.27 16.50
N LEU A 149 -6.02 1.08 17.48
CA LEU A 149 -6.09 1.82 18.74
C LEU A 149 -5.80 3.32 18.56
N ALA A 150 -4.94 3.70 17.62
CA ALA A 150 -4.70 5.11 17.28
C ALA A 150 -5.96 5.76 16.73
N LEU A 151 -6.64 5.11 15.77
CA LEU A 151 -7.86 5.64 15.16
C LEU A 151 -9.05 5.64 16.13
N GLU A 152 -9.17 4.64 17.02
CA GLU A 152 -10.19 4.61 18.07
C GLU A 152 -10.05 5.75 19.08
N ARG A 153 -8.84 6.30 19.30
CA ARG A 153 -8.52 7.07 20.52
C ARG A 153 -8.00 8.48 20.28
N CYS A 154 -7.48 8.79 19.08
CA CYS A 154 -6.80 10.05 18.82
C CYS A 154 -7.59 10.90 17.83
N ASP A 155 -7.56 12.23 18.04
CA ASP A 155 -8.16 13.23 17.18
C ASP A 155 -7.13 14.11 16.45
N ASN A 156 -5.83 13.77 16.59
CA ASN A 156 -4.74 14.39 15.87
C ASN A 156 -3.59 13.41 15.62
N ALA A 157 -2.74 13.71 14.64
CA ALA A 157 -1.66 12.84 14.19
C ALA A 157 -0.56 12.66 15.24
N ARG A 158 -0.19 13.74 15.95
CA ARG A 158 0.87 13.71 16.94
C ARG A 158 0.55 12.79 18.11
N ASP A 159 -0.67 12.87 18.64
CA ASP A 159 -1.11 12.00 19.74
C ASP A 159 -1.22 10.54 19.29
N ALA A 160 -1.62 10.29 18.03
CA ALA A 160 -1.62 8.95 17.44
C ALA A 160 -0.19 8.35 17.41
N VAL A 161 0.80 9.12 16.97
CA VAL A 161 2.22 8.71 16.99
C VAL A 161 2.69 8.38 18.40
N ILE A 162 2.43 9.27 19.37
CA ILE A 162 2.82 9.08 20.78
C ILE A 162 2.14 7.85 21.37
N LEU A 163 0.85 7.66 21.11
CA LEU A 163 0.11 6.50 21.58
C LEU A 163 0.69 5.19 21.05
N MET A 164 0.92 5.10 19.74
CA MET A 164 1.46 3.89 19.10
C MET A 164 2.87 3.56 19.63
N GLY A 165 3.74 4.56 19.75
CA GLY A 165 5.07 4.41 20.34
C GLY A 165 5.01 3.89 21.78
N SER A 166 4.20 4.53 22.62
CA SER A 166 4.02 4.15 24.04
C SER A 166 3.44 2.75 24.21
N LEU A 167 2.49 2.34 23.37
CA LEU A 167 1.95 0.98 23.37
C LEU A 167 3.02 -0.05 22.99
N GLY A 168 3.81 0.24 21.94
CA GLY A 168 4.94 -0.60 21.53
C GLY A 168 5.99 -0.75 22.64
N GLU A 169 6.39 0.35 23.28
CA GLU A 169 7.33 0.32 24.42
C GLU A 169 6.79 -0.49 25.59
N LYS A 170 5.54 -0.27 25.95
CA LYS A 170 4.93 -0.88 27.15
C LYS A 170 4.62 -2.36 26.98
N TYR A 171 4.12 -2.76 25.81
CA TYR A 171 3.57 -4.10 25.59
C TYR A 171 4.35 -4.94 24.57
N GLY A 172 5.29 -4.32 23.86
CA GLY A 172 6.14 -4.95 22.86
C GLY A 172 5.54 -4.96 21.45
N TYR A 173 6.42 -4.87 20.46
CA TYR A 173 6.10 -4.88 19.04
C TYR A 173 6.62 -6.14 18.37
N ALA A 174 5.82 -6.78 17.53
CA ALA A 174 6.05 -8.14 17.05
C ALA A 174 6.54 -8.24 15.59
N ASP A 175 6.20 -7.27 14.76
CA ASP A 175 6.52 -7.32 13.32
C ASP A 175 7.98 -6.98 13.01
N GLY A 176 8.37 -7.11 11.74
CA GLY A 176 9.73 -6.94 11.28
C GLY A 176 10.23 -5.50 11.28
N GLY A 177 9.35 -4.58 10.96
CA GLY A 177 9.56 -3.15 10.88
C GLY A 177 8.51 -2.52 9.99
N GLU A 178 7.91 -1.43 10.46
CA GLU A 178 6.83 -0.72 9.76
C GLU A 178 7.08 0.77 9.72
N CYS A 179 6.74 1.39 8.60
CA CYS A 179 6.65 2.82 8.45
C CYS A 179 5.18 3.20 8.24
N LEU A 180 4.64 4.04 9.11
CA LEU A 180 3.30 4.60 9.00
C LEU A 180 3.38 6.06 8.62
N THR A 181 2.54 6.49 7.66
CA THR A 181 2.26 7.89 7.39
C THR A 181 1.02 8.28 8.17
N VAL A 182 1.20 8.98 9.29
CA VAL A 182 0.13 9.35 10.24
C VAL A 182 -0.23 10.80 10.01
N ALA A 183 -1.46 11.07 9.62
CA ALA A 183 -1.91 12.40 9.22
C ALA A 183 -3.15 12.83 10.00
N ASP A 184 -3.28 14.15 10.15
CA ASP A 184 -4.54 14.82 10.44
C ASP A 184 -4.75 15.98 9.46
N LYS A 185 -5.81 16.75 9.66
CA LYS A 185 -6.15 17.89 8.79
C LYS A 185 -5.14 19.05 8.80
N ASN A 186 -4.08 18.98 9.64
CA ASN A 186 -3.08 20.03 9.80
C ASN A 186 -1.66 19.59 9.46
N GLU A 187 -1.33 18.31 9.70
CA GLU A 187 0.03 17.81 9.57
C GLU A 187 0.09 16.32 9.22
N VAL A 188 1.26 15.86 8.77
CA VAL A 188 1.53 14.44 8.52
C VAL A 188 2.92 14.07 9.05
N TRP A 189 3.01 12.88 9.65
CA TRP A 189 4.20 12.31 10.27
C TRP A 189 4.57 10.98 9.60
N PHE A 190 5.86 10.74 9.51
CA PHE A 190 6.39 9.37 9.34
C PHE A 190 6.65 8.79 10.73
N PHE A 191 6.17 7.60 10.97
CA PHE A 191 6.40 6.86 12.22
C PHE A 191 6.97 5.49 11.87
N GLU A 192 8.19 5.22 12.31
CA GLU A 192 8.91 3.98 12.05
C GLU A 192 9.13 3.21 13.35
N ILE A 193 8.75 1.92 13.38
CA ILE A 193 8.75 1.09 14.58
C ILE A 193 9.30 -0.31 14.31
N LEU A 194 10.09 -0.82 15.27
CA LEU A 194 10.62 -2.19 15.31
C LEU A 194 10.52 -2.75 16.73
N GLY A 195 10.71 -4.07 16.86
CA GLY A 195 10.85 -4.73 18.16
C GLY A 195 12.21 -4.47 18.81
N CYS A 196 12.35 -4.90 20.06
CA CYS A 196 13.58 -4.82 20.84
C CYS A 196 14.38 -6.12 20.90
N GLY A 197 14.01 -7.14 20.10
CA GLY A 197 14.68 -8.43 20.06
C GLY A 197 13.90 -9.58 20.69
N ARG A 198 14.26 -10.80 20.32
CA ARG A 198 13.59 -12.02 20.73
C ARG A 198 13.51 -12.14 22.26
N GLY A 199 12.31 -12.36 22.77
CA GLY A 199 12.04 -12.50 24.20
C GLY A 199 12.11 -11.20 25.01
N LYS A 200 12.40 -10.06 24.37
CA LYS A 200 12.42 -8.75 25.01
C LYS A 200 11.11 -8.01 24.75
N LYS A 201 10.50 -7.52 25.82
CA LYS A 201 9.33 -6.64 25.72
C LYS A 201 9.80 -5.22 25.40
N GLY A 202 9.10 -4.55 24.50
CA GLY A 202 9.41 -3.18 24.09
C GLY A 202 9.39 -2.96 22.60
N ALA A 203 9.65 -1.73 22.21
CA ALA A 203 9.81 -1.29 20.83
C ALA A 203 10.94 -0.25 20.72
N VAL A 204 11.46 -0.11 19.52
CA VAL A 204 12.30 1.01 19.09
C VAL A 204 11.53 1.75 18.02
N TRP A 205 11.39 3.04 18.17
CA TRP A 205 10.65 3.84 17.19
C TRP A 205 11.22 5.27 17.07
N ALA A 206 11.00 5.85 15.91
CA ALA A 206 11.20 7.27 15.65
C ALA A 206 10.04 7.81 14.80
N ALA A 207 9.77 9.10 14.92
CA ALA A 207 8.80 9.79 14.09
C ALA A 207 9.34 11.16 13.68
N GLN A 208 9.07 11.52 12.43
CA GLN A 208 9.46 12.81 11.85
C GLN A 208 8.28 13.41 11.11
N ARG A 209 7.97 14.67 11.45
CA ARG A 209 6.96 15.44 10.73
C ARG A 209 7.46 15.80 9.34
N VAL A 210 6.59 15.67 8.34
CA VAL A 210 6.83 16.19 6.99
C VAL A 210 6.57 17.68 7.00
N PRO A 211 7.51 18.53 6.51
CA PRO A 211 7.27 19.96 6.40
C PRO A 211 5.99 20.28 5.60
N ASP A 212 5.24 21.29 6.01
CA ASP A 212 3.95 21.64 5.40
C ASP A 212 4.03 21.85 3.88
N GLY A 213 5.15 22.37 3.37
CA GLY A 213 5.37 22.63 1.94
C GLY A 213 6.01 21.47 1.16
N GLU A 214 6.08 20.27 1.73
CA GLU A 214 6.85 19.17 1.15
C GLU A 214 6.03 17.88 1.01
N VAL A 215 6.59 16.96 0.23
CA VAL A 215 6.08 15.61 -0.02
C VAL A 215 7.14 14.59 0.40
N ALA A 216 6.71 13.55 1.09
CA ALA A 216 7.55 12.43 1.48
C ALA A 216 6.98 11.11 0.97
N VAL A 217 7.85 10.11 0.78
CA VAL A 217 7.50 8.79 0.21
C VAL A 217 8.08 7.70 1.08
N SER A 218 7.27 6.70 1.40
CA SER A 218 7.71 5.40 1.92
C SER A 218 7.40 4.30 0.91
N ALA A 219 8.41 3.52 0.58
CA ALA A 219 8.35 2.45 -0.41
C ALA A 219 9.05 1.19 0.09
N ASN A 220 8.63 0.70 1.26
CA ASN A 220 9.21 -0.45 1.98
C ASN A 220 10.67 -0.23 2.44
N ILE A 221 11.01 1.00 2.75
CA ILE A 221 12.29 1.39 3.34
C ILE A 221 12.04 2.39 4.46
N PRO A 222 12.82 2.33 5.56
CA PRO A 222 12.80 3.38 6.55
C PRO A 222 13.42 4.65 5.97
N ARG A 223 12.86 5.80 6.36
CA ARG A 223 13.22 7.11 5.82
C ARG A 223 13.86 8.02 6.84
N ILE A 224 13.63 7.75 8.14
CA ILE A 224 14.12 8.60 9.21
C ILE A 224 15.64 8.46 9.32
N GLY A 225 16.32 9.58 9.26
CA GLY A 225 17.78 9.65 9.31
C GLY A 225 18.30 9.96 10.71
N ARG A 226 18.74 11.20 10.90
CA ARG A 226 19.33 11.69 12.15
C ARG A 226 18.31 11.82 13.25
N LEU A 227 18.68 11.44 14.47
CA LEU A 227 17.88 11.72 15.65
C LEU A 227 17.96 13.21 16.01
N ARG A 228 16.82 13.85 16.15
CA ARG A 228 16.69 15.28 16.47
C ARG A 228 15.94 15.47 17.80
N ARG A 229 16.51 14.91 18.88
CA ARG A 229 15.89 14.98 20.21
C ARG A 229 15.69 16.43 20.64
N GLY A 230 14.48 16.77 21.12
CA GLY A 230 14.10 18.11 21.52
C GLY A 230 13.56 19.00 20.38
N ASP A 231 13.62 18.55 19.14
CA ASP A 231 12.96 19.19 18.01
C ASP A 231 11.42 18.91 18.08
N PRO A 232 10.55 19.92 18.00
CA PRO A 232 9.11 19.70 18.03
C PRO A 232 8.58 18.85 16.88
N ASP A 233 9.29 18.81 15.75
CA ASP A 233 8.94 18.03 14.56
C ASP A 233 9.61 16.63 14.56
N PHE A 234 10.14 16.19 15.72
CA PHE A 234 10.78 14.89 15.85
C PHE A 234 10.51 14.24 17.20
N LEU A 235 10.14 12.96 17.18
CA LEU A 235 9.88 12.13 18.36
C LEU A 235 10.62 10.80 18.21
N CYS A 236 11.08 10.22 19.30
CA CYS A 236 11.64 8.86 19.31
C CYS A 236 11.64 8.25 20.70
N SER A 237 11.72 6.92 20.77
CA SER A 237 11.94 6.21 22.02
C SER A 237 13.34 6.49 22.58
N ASP A 238 13.48 6.44 23.91
CA ASP A 238 14.77 6.72 24.58
C ASP A 238 15.83 5.64 24.31
N ASN A 239 15.39 4.43 23.98
CA ASN A 239 16.24 3.25 23.85
C ASN A 239 16.82 3.04 22.44
N VAL A 240 16.59 3.93 21.47
CA VAL A 240 16.99 3.77 20.06
C VAL A 240 18.47 3.36 19.94
N GLU A 241 19.37 4.17 20.47
CA GLU A 241 20.82 3.96 20.35
C GLU A 241 21.29 2.77 21.18
N SER A 242 20.71 2.56 22.38
CA SER A 242 21.09 1.44 23.25
C SER A 242 20.71 0.09 22.67
N VAL A 243 19.57 -0.01 22.00
CA VAL A 243 19.14 -1.22 21.28
C VAL A 243 20.05 -1.46 20.07
N ALA A 244 20.35 -0.43 19.29
CA ALA A 244 21.27 -0.55 18.16
C ALA A 244 22.65 -1.08 18.58
N ARG A 245 23.22 -0.56 19.67
CA ARG A 245 24.48 -1.05 20.24
C ARG A 245 24.38 -2.50 20.72
N THR A 246 23.29 -2.84 21.43
CA THR A 246 23.09 -4.19 21.99
C THR A 246 23.13 -5.28 20.91
N TYR A 247 22.67 -4.97 19.71
CA TYR A 247 22.60 -5.90 18.58
C TYR A 247 23.70 -5.68 17.53
N ASN A 248 24.73 -4.86 17.83
CA ASN A 248 25.82 -4.51 16.93
C ASN A 248 25.34 -3.93 15.57
N LEU A 249 24.25 -3.16 15.62
CA LEU A 249 23.69 -2.45 14.46
C LEU A 249 24.29 -1.05 14.31
N TRP A 250 24.97 -0.56 15.36
CA TRP A 250 25.76 0.65 15.41
C TRP A 250 26.88 0.48 16.44
N ASP A 251 28.10 0.86 16.08
CA ASP A 251 29.31 0.71 16.94
C ASP A 251 29.40 1.73 18.10
N GLY A 252 28.52 2.75 18.05
CA GLY A 252 28.53 3.83 19.05
C GLY A 252 29.45 4.99 18.70
N GLU A 253 30.06 4.95 17.52
CA GLU A 253 30.92 6.02 17.02
C GLU A 253 30.20 6.79 15.88
N GLY A 254 30.56 8.07 15.77
CA GLY A 254 29.97 8.95 14.78
C GLY A 254 28.49 9.23 15.00
N GLU A 255 27.86 9.81 13.99
CA GLU A 255 26.45 10.18 14.03
C GLU A 255 25.53 8.97 13.86
N PHE A 256 24.53 8.85 14.73
CA PHE A 256 23.51 7.81 14.60
C PHE A 256 22.52 8.16 13.49
N ILE A 257 22.34 7.23 12.55
CA ILE A 257 21.38 7.32 11.47
C ILE A 257 20.39 6.16 11.57
N PHE A 258 19.12 6.43 11.85
CA PHE A 258 18.11 5.43 12.15
C PHE A 258 18.00 4.37 11.05
N TRP A 259 17.77 4.77 9.79
CA TRP A 259 17.65 3.83 8.69
C TRP A 259 18.92 2.99 8.45
N LYS A 260 20.12 3.52 8.70
CA LYS A 260 21.38 2.76 8.56
C LYS A 260 21.48 1.66 9.61
N ALA A 261 21.09 1.98 10.85
CA ALA A 261 21.12 1.02 11.93
C ALA A 261 20.06 -0.06 11.77
N PHE A 262 18.85 0.30 11.35
CA PHE A 262 17.69 -0.59 11.38
C PHE A 262 17.27 -1.16 10.02
N ASN A 263 17.91 -0.77 8.93
CA ASN A 263 17.74 -1.43 7.63
C ASN A 263 19.03 -1.36 6.80
N ALA A 264 19.89 -2.35 6.99
CA ALA A 264 21.13 -2.47 6.21
C ALA A 264 20.90 -2.69 4.70
N ALA A 265 19.70 -3.06 4.28
CA ALA A 265 19.35 -3.24 2.86
C ALA A 265 19.07 -1.91 2.14
N TYR A 266 18.90 -0.80 2.87
CA TYR A 266 18.76 0.52 2.25
C TYR A 266 20.00 0.85 1.42
N GLY A 267 19.77 1.25 0.18
CA GLY A 267 20.86 1.52 -0.77
C GLY A 267 21.30 0.31 -1.61
N ASN A 268 21.02 -0.93 -1.17
CA ASN A 268 21.27 -2.14 -1.95
C ASN A 268 19.98 -2.68 -2.63
N GLY A 269 18.81 -2.18 -2.23
CA GLY A 269 17.52 -2.60 -2.75
C GLY A 269 17.05 -1.72 -3.91
N ARG A 270 17.43 -2.05 -5.14
CA ARG A 270 17.03 -1.31 -6.34
C ARG A 270 15.52 -1.13 -6.46
N ASN A 271 14.74 -2.17 -6.13
CA ASN A 271 13.29 -2.15 -6.20
C ASN A 271 12.63 -1.08 -5.32
N PHE A 272 13.23 -0.76 -4.18
CA PHE A 272 12.71 0.26 -3.27
C PHE A 272 13.01 1.65 -3.82
N ARG A 273 14.25 1.88 -4.22
CA ARG A 273 14.71 3.15 -4.77
C ARG A 273 13.97 3.58 -6.04
N GLU A 274 13.59 2.64 -6.91
CA GLU A 274 12.88 2.94 -8.15
C GLU A 274 11.60 3.71 -7.89
N ARG A 275 10.78 3.29 -6.92
CA ARG A 275 9.53 3.96 -6.55
C ARG A 275 9.76 5.34 -5.94
N GLU A 276 10.67 5.42 -4.98
CA GLU A 276 11.01 6.65 -4.28
C GLU A 276 11.58 7.71 -5.24
N TRP A 277 12.60 7.32 -6.01
CA TRP A 277 13.20 8.21 -7.00
C TRP A 277 12.19 8.66 -8.06
N PHE A 278 11.38 7.74 -8.58
CA PHE A 278 10.38 8.05 -9.58
C PHE A 278 9.36 9.08 -9.08
N ILE A 279 8.86 8.91 -7.86
CA ILE A 279 7.86 9.81 -7.27
C ILE A 279 8.48 11.19 -7.03
N PHE A 280 9.65 11.25 -6.42
CA PHE A 280 10.34 12.53 -6.20
C PHE A 280 10.72 13.23 -7.51
N ASN A 281 11.24 12.49 -8.49
CA ASN A 281 11.60 13.07 -9.79
C ASN A 281 10.36 13.51 -10.61
N THR A 282 9.21 12.89 -10.38
CA THR A 282 7.92 13.31 -10.99
C THR A 282 7.41 14.60 -10.36
N LEU A 283 7.51 14.75 -9.03
CA LEU A 283 6.97 15.89 -8.30
C LEU A 283 7.93 17.09 -8.26
N ALA A 284 9.24 16.84 -8.23
CA ALA A 284 10.27 17.86 -8.12
C ALA A 284 11.42 17.63 -9.13
N PRO A 285 11.12 17.63 -10.46
CA PRO A 285 12.14 17.41 -11.50
C PRO A 285 13.24 18.46 -11.48
N SER A 286 13.00 19.67 -10.97
CA SER A 286 14.03 20.73 -10.86
C SER A 286 15.18 20.35 -9.95
N LEU A 287 14.99 19.42 -9.01
CA LEU A 287 16.03 18.94 -8.12
C LEU A 287 17.06 18.03 -8.83
N GLN A 288 16.73 17.50 -10.01
CA GLN A 288 17.60 16.62 -10.80
C GLN A 288 18.22 15.48 -9.95
N LEU A 289 17.41 14.84 -9.10
CA LEU A 289 17.87 13.79 -8.21
C LEU A 289 18.49 12.63 -9.00
N SER A 290 19.72 12.26 -8.65
CA SER A 290 20.37 11.11 -9.28
C SER A 290 19.70 9.81 -8.85
N PHE A 291 19.39 8.95 -9.82
CA PHE A 291 18.90 7.59 -9.55
C PHE A 291 19.89 6.75 -8.74
N ASP A 292 21.20 6.99 -8.95
CA ASP A 292 22.29 6.26 -8.28
C ASP A 292 22.80 7.00 -7.04
N ALA A 293 22.11 8.04 -6.55
CA ALA A 293 22.51 8.72 -5.32
C ALA A 293 22.54 7.72 -4.16
N PRO A 294 23.52 7.77 -3.25
CA PRO A 294 23.60 6.86 -2.12
C PRO A 294 22.41 7.01 -1.15
N GLU A 295 21.81 8.19 -1.12
CA GLU A 295 20.67 8.55 -0.30
C GLU A 295 19.80 9.58 -1.03
N LEU A 296 18.49 9.46 -0.92
CA LEU A 296 17.55 10.48 -1.37
C LEU A 296 17.07 11.31 -0.18
N PRO A 297 16.63 12.57 -0.36
CA PRO A 297 16.13 13.40 0.73
C PRO A 297 14.92 12.75 1.41
N PHE A 298 14.71 13.03 2.71
CA PHE A 298 13.53 12.56 3.45
C PHE A 298 12.22 13.02 2.80
N SER A 299 12.19 14.29 2.38
CA SER A 299 11.06 14.92 1.71
C SER A 299 11.55 15.93 0.68
N VAL A 300 10.70 16.34 -0.24
CA VAL A 300 10.99 17.31 -1.29
C VAL A 300 9.88 18.34 -1.40
N LYS A 301 10.24 19.58 -1.72
CA LYS A 301 9.27 20.58 -2.14
C LYS A 301 8.88 20.29 -3.60
N PRO A 302 7.61 20.06 -3.91
CA PRO A 302 7.20 19.83 -5.29
C PRO A 302 7.30 21.11 -6.13
N ASP A 303 7.64 20.96 -7.42
CA ASP A 303 7.73 22.11 -8.35
C ASP A 303 6.36 22.72 -8.65
N THR A 304 5.30 21.91 -8.57
CA THR A 304 3.91 22.32 -8.68
C THR A 304 3.09 21.75 -7.53
N LEU A 305 2.10 22.49 -7.06
CA LEU A 305 1.23 22.02 -5.99
C LEU A 305 0.50 20.74 -6.41
N VAL A 306 0.38 19.83 -5.46
CA VAL A 306 -0.17 18.49 -5.64
C VAL A 306 -1.70 18.50 -5.43
N ASP A 307 -2.43 17.83 -6.29
CA ASP A 307 -3.84 17.53 -6.13
C ASP A 307 -4.13 16.02 -6.13
N LEU A 308 -5.37 15.63 -5.93
CA LEU A 308 -5.77 14.23 -5.95
C LEU A 308 -5.46 13.55 -7.30
N ARG A 309 -5.64 14.25 -8.43
CA ARG A 309 -5.36 13.71 -9.77
C ARG A 309 -3.88 13.38 -9.94
N THR A 310 -3.02 14.24 -9.44
CA THR A 310 -1.56 14.03 -9.41
C THR A 310 -1.20 12.77 -8.61
N LEU A 311 -1.76 12.61 -7.40
CA LEU A 311 -1.52 11.42 -6.58
C LEU A 311 -2.05 10.15 -7.23
N ASN A 312 -3.26 10.20 -7.80
CA ASN A 312 -3.84 9.07 -8.53
C ASN A 312 -2.97 8.67 -9.73
N ALA A 313 -2.45 9.63 -10.49
CA ALA A 313 -1.57 9.36 -11.64
C ALA A 313 -0.25 8.70 -11.19
N ILE A 314 0.35 9.16 -10.09
CA ILE A 314 1.57 8.58 -9.53
C ILE A 314 1.32 7.16 -9.03
N LEU A 315 0.27 6.94 -8.23
CA LEU A 315 -0.06 5.62 -7.68
C LEU A 315 -0.49 4.61 -8.76
N ARG A 316 -0.90 5.10 -9.93
CA ARG A 316 -1.23 4.31 -11.13
C ARG A 316 0.00 3.93 -11.94
N SER A 317 1.16 4.54 -11.67
CA SER A 317 2.31 4.45 -12.56
C SER A 317 2.92 3.05 -12.62
N THR A 318 3.26 2.64 -13.84
CA THR A 318 4.08 1.47 -14.17
C THR A 318 5.39 1.88 -14.84
N TYR A 319 5.77 3.15 -14.70
CA TYR A 319 6.95 3.78 -15.29
C TYR A 319 6.93 3.87 -16.83
N GLU A 320 5.80 3.57 -17.48
CA GLU A 320 5.71 3.65 -18.96
C GLU A 320 6.16 5.03 -19.48
N GLY A 321 6.96 5.00 -20.54
CA GLY A 321 7.54 6.21 -21.15
C GLY A 321 8.81 6.73 -20.45
N THR A 322 9.28 6.10 -19.38
CA THR A 322 10.56 6.42 -18.73
C THR A 322 11.62 5.37 -19.05
N PHE A 323 12.87 5.57 -18.61
CA PHE A 323 13.93 4.56 -18.76
C PHE A 323 13.69 3.32 -17.87
N LEU A 324 12.76 3.39 -16.90
CA LEU A 324 12.34 2.27 -16.07
C LEU A 324 11.22 1.43 -16.68
N ASP A 325 10.74 1.78 -17.86
CA ASP A 325 9.62 1.11 -18.53
C ASP A 325 9.99 -0.32 -18.96
N MET A 326 9.40 -1.31 -18.30
CA MET A 326 9.61 -2.73 -18.59
C MET A 326 9.07 -3.16 -19.96
N THR A 327 8.15 -2.40 -20.55
CA THR A 327 7.48 -2.78 -21.79
C THR A 327 8.23 -2.33 -23.04
N GLN A 328 9.16 -1.38 -22.91
CA GLN A 328 9.82 -0.70 -24.03
C GLN A 328 10.62 -1.62 -24.96
N ASN A 329 11.18 -2.71 -24.43
CA ASN A 329 12.00 -3.66 -25.19
C ASN A 329 11.20 -4.84 -25.74
N TRP A 330 9.95 -4.99 -25.36
CA TRP A 330 9.08 -6.00 -25.93
C TRP A 330 8.51 -5.50 -27.26
N LYS A 331 9.30 -5.61 -28.30
CA LYS A 331 9.01 -5.07 -29.65
C LYS A 331 8.57 -6.16 -30.61
N MET A 332 7.79 -5.76 -31.60
CA MET A 332 7.43 -6.58 -32.75
C MET A 332 7.67 -5.81 -34.05
N THR A 333 8.04 -6.52 -35.10
CA THR A 333 8.15 -5.96 -36.43
C THR A 333 6.85 -6.19 -37.19
N VAL A 334 6.25 -5.11 -37.67
CA VAL A 334 5.09 -5.14 -38.55
C VAL A 334 5.57 -5.02 -39.97
N PRO A 335 5.38 -6.07 -40.82
CA PRO A 335 5.86 -6.02 -42.22
C PRO A 335 5.22 -4.89 -43.02
N ALA A 336 5.92 -4.41 -44.02
CA ALA A 336 5.40 -3.44 -44.97
C ALA A 336 4.11 -3.96 -45.63
N LYS A 337 3.04 -3.18 -45.57
CA LYS A 337 1.73 -3.52 -46.14
C LYS A 337 1.02 -2.28 -46.64
N ASN A 338 0.38 -2.36 -47.80
CA ASN A 338 -0.47 -1.29 -48.38
C ASN A 338 0.25 0.07 -48.46
N GLY A 339 1.52 0.07 -48.94
CA GLY A 339 2.31 1.29 -49.11
C GLY A 339 2.91 1.87 -47.83
N LYS A 340 2.66 1.26 -46.66
CA LYS A 340 3.31 1.62 -45.39
C LYS A 340 4.62 0.83 -45.26
N PRO A 341 5.73 1.46 -44.86
CA PRO A 341 7.01 0.77 -44.66
C PRO A 341 6.92 -0.18 -43.45
N GLU A 342 7.87 -1.10 -43.38
CA GLU A 342 8.11 -1.92 -42.19
C GLU A 342 8.31 -1.03 -40.95
N GLN A 343 7.71 -1.41 -39.82
CA GLN A 343 7.80 -0.66 -38.58
C GLN A 343 8.09 -1.59 -37.41
N THR A 344 8.97 -1.18 -36.51
CA THR A 344 9.19 -1.83 -35.21
C THR A 344 8.44 -1.03 -34.13
N LEU A 345 7.50 -1.69 -33.48
CA LEU A 345 6.61 -1.09 -32.47
C LEU A 345 6.67 -1.90 -31.18
N VAL A 346 6.33 -1.27 -30.05
CA VAL A 346 6.05 -2.01 -28.80
C VAL A 346 4.87 -2.96 -29.08
N SER A 347 5.02 -4.22 -28.70
CA SER A 347 3.99 -5.24 -28.92
C SER A 347 2.67 -4.85 -28.23
N PRO A 348 1.51 -5.03 -28.88
CA PRO A 348 0.21 -4.89 -28.20
C PRO A 348 0.09 -5.73 -26.92
N LEU A 349 0.82 -6.86 -26.84
CA LEU A 349 0.83 -7.78 -25.70
C LEU A 349 1.72 -7.30 -24.54
N ALA A 350 2.61 -6.32 -24.79
CA ALA A 350 3.52 -5.83 -23.76
C ALA A 350 2.74 -5.23 -22.59
N ASN A 351 2.90 -5.82 -21.41
CA ASN A 351 2.29 -5.33 -20.18
C ASN A 351 3.30 -5.36 -19.02
N PRO A 352 3.16 -4.47 -18.02
CA PRO A 352 4.11 -4.35 -16.92
C PRO A 352 3.90 -5.37 -15.80
N TRP A 353 2.91 -6.26 -15.91
CA TRP A 353 2.51 -7.20 -14.85
C TRP A 353 2.65 -8.66 -15.26
N LEU A 354 3.70 -8.97 -16.01
CA LEU A 354 4.02 -10.33 -16.41
C LEU A 354 4.40 -11.20 -15.21
N THR A 355 3.97 -12.46 -15.24
CA THR A 355 4.44 -13.46 -14.30
C THR A 355 5.95 -13.71 -14.44
N THR A 356 6.58 -14.25 -13.40
CA THR A 356 8.00 -14.62 -13.43
C THR A 356 8.29 -15.60 -14.55
N ASP A 357 7.43 -16.60 -14.76
CA ASP A 357 7.60 -17.60 -15.82
C ASP A 357 7.52 -16.97 -17.21
N MET A 358 6.59 -16.03 -17.43
CA MET A 358 6.48 -15.31 -18.71
C MET A 358 7.72 -14.44 -18.96
N ARG A 359 8.20 -13.71 -17.93
CA ARG A 359 9.44 -12.91 -18.05
C ARG A 359 10.65 -13.80 -18.38
N ASN A 360 10.79 -14.92 -17.68
CA ASN A 360 11.88 -15.86 -17.93
C ASN A 360 11.80 -16.47 -19.33
N THR A 361 10.60 -16.84 -19.78
CA THR A 361 10.37 -17.38 -21.13
C THR A 361 10.77 -16.35 -22.20
N LEU A 362 10.30 -15.14 -22.10
CA LEU A 362 10.65 -14.06 -23.04
C LEU A 362 12.15 -13.79 -23.07
N ASN A 363 12.80 -13.72 -21.92
CA ASN A 363 14.24 -13.52 -21.82
C ASN A 363 15.05 -14.72 -22.27
N THR A 364 14.50 -15.94 -22.26
CA THR A 364 15.13 -17.13 -22.84
C THR A 364 15.11 -17.07 -24.36
N ILE A 365 14.00 -16.57 -24.96
CA ILE A 365 13.85 -16.41 -26.39
C ILE A 365 14.72 -15.24 -26.91
N ALA A 366 14.66 -14.11 -26.23
CA ALA A 366 15.39 -12.90 -26.56
C ALA A 366 15.93 -12.24 -25.28
N PRO A 367 17.20 -12.45 -24.92
CA PRO A 367 17.80 -11.89 -23.71
C PRO A 367 17.67 -10.36 -23.62
N GLY A 368 17.28 -9.85 -22.45
CA GLY A 368 17.09 -8.42 -22.22
C GLY A 368 15.76 -7.84 -22.70
N THR A 369 14.80 -8.69 -23.11
CA THR A 369 13.44 -8.23 -23.46
C THR A 369 12.73 -7.60 -22.27
N ILE A 370 12.79 -8.24 -21.10
CA ILE A 370 12.16 -7.74 -19.87
C ILE A 370 13.20 -7.62 -18.77
N GLU A 371 13.49 -6.41 -18.35
CA GLU A 371 14.19 -6.14 -17.09
C GLU A 371 13.16 -5.84 -16.01
N PHE A 372 13.03 -6.73 -15.01
CA PHE A 372 12.03 -6.57 -13.97
C PHE A 372 12.25 -5.30 -13.15
N ARG A 373 11.17 -4.55 -12.96
CA ARG A 373 11.07 -3.35 -12.12
C ARG A 373 9.89 -3.47 -11.17
N ARG A 374 10.09 -3.09 -9.92
CA ARG A 374 9.00 -2.97 -8.96
C ARG A 374 8.26 -1.65 -9.20
N THR A 375 7.18 -1.70 -9.96
CA THR A 375 6.36 -0.54 -10.28
C THR A 375 5.57 -0.03 -9.06
N VAL A 376 5.08 1.21 -9.11
CA VAL A 376 4.19 1.75 -8.07
C VAL A 376 2.88 0.95 -8.07
N ALA A 377 2.21 0.87 -9.22
CA ALA A 377 1.03 0.03 -9.39
C ALA A 377 1.41 -1.42 -9.69
N VAL A 378 0.86 -2.35 -8.92
CA VAL A 378 1.05 -3.79 -9.13
C VAL A 378 -0.27 -4.53 -9.20
N CYS A 379 -0.28 -5.63 -9.96
CA CYS A 379 -1.49 -6.41 -10.17
C CYS A 379 -1.88 -7.30 -8.97
N TRP A 380 -1.05 -7.45 -7.97
CA TRP A 380 -1.35 -8.16 -6.72
C TRP A 380 -1.73 -7.22 -5.56
N CYS A 381 -2.03 -5.96 -5.85
CA CYS A 381 -2.60 -5.05 -4.88
C CYS A 381 -4.01 -5.51 -4.47
N SER A 382 -4.32 -5.46 -3.18
CA SER A 382 -5.65 -5.76 -2.65
C SER A 382 -6.59 -4.57 -2.81
N TYR A 383 -6.11 -3.42 -2.39
CA TYR A 383 -6.77 -2.12 -2.49
C TYR A 383 -5.72 -1.01 -2.39
N SER A 384 -6.09 0.18 -2.80
CA SER A 384 -5.27 1.37 -2.62
C SER A 384 -6.11 2.53 -2.15
N THR A 385 -5.58 3.29 -1.18
CA THR A 385 -6.23 4.47 -0.62
C THR A 385 -5.41 5.73 -0.90
N VAL A 386 -6.10 6.84 -1.15
CA VAL A 386 -5.58 8.20 -0.99
C VAL A 386 -6.53 8.88 -0.01
N ILE A 387 -6.03 9.33 1.13
CA ILE A 387 -6.86 9.95 2.15
C ILE A 387 -6.61 11.44 2.12
N GLN A 388 -7.68 12.21 1.90
CA GLN A 388 -7.70 13.67 1.84
C GLN A 388 -8.32 14.22 3.11
N LEU A 389 -7.62 15.13 3.79
CA LEU A 389 -8.02 15.70 5.05
C LEU A 389 -8.11 17.21 4.90
N ARG A 390 -9.30 17.78 5.17
CA ARG A 390 -9.65 19.18 4.85
C ARG A 390 -10.07 19.92 6.11
N SER A 391 -9.19 20.80 6.60
CA SER A 391 -9.37 21.52 7.87
C SER A 391 -10.50 22.55 7.85
N TRP A 392 -10.91 23.03 6.66
CA TRP A 392 -11.95 24.04 6.48
C TRP A 392 -13.37 23.47 6.39
N LEU A 393 -13.52 22.16 6.48
CA LEU A 393 -14.82 21.47 6.46
C LEU A 393 -15.07 20.75 7.78
N PRO A 394 -16.34 20.53 8.16
CA PRO A 394 -16.68 19.63 9.25
C PRO A 394 -16.05 18.25 9.06
N ASP A 395 -15.65 17.59 10.13
CA ASP A 395 -14.88 16.35 10.07
C ASP A 395 -15.60 15.26 9.25
N ALA A 396 -16.92 15.18 9.34
CA ALA A 396 -17.73 14.19 8.63
C ALA A 396 -17.56 14.25 7.09
N VAL A 397 -17.46 15.47 6.55
CA VAL A 397 -17.32 15.73 5.10
C VAL A 397 -15.85 15.97 4.74
N GLY A 398 -15.07 16.53 5.69
CA GLY A 398 -13.68 16.93 5.50
C GLY A 398 -12.73 15.78 5.23
N GLY A 399 -12.88 14.66 5.94
CA GLY A 399 -12.08 13.46 5.76
C GLY A 399 -12.65 12.53 4.68
N ILE A 400 -11.85 12.21 3.67
CA ILE A 400 -12.26 11.30 2.59
C ILE A 400 -11.16 10.26 2.33
N CYS A 401 -11.54 8.99 2.35
CA CYS A 401 -10.75 7.90 1.79
C CYS A 401 -11.18 7.64 0.33
N TRP A 402 -10.33 8.02 -0.62
CA TRP A 402 -10.46 7.68 -2.03
C TRP A 402 -9.92 6.27 -2.24
N LEU A 403 -10.85 5.30 -2.32
CA LEU A 403 -10.54 3.86 -2.39
C LEU A 403 -10.56 3.35 -3.84
N ALA A 404 -9.57 2.54 -4.21
CA ALA A 404 -9.58 1.70 -5.41
C ALA A 404 -9.36 0.24 -5.01
N TYR A 405 -10.12 -0.66 -5.58
CA TYR A 405 -9.92 -2.11 -5.43
C TYR A 405 -9.02 -2.67 -6.50
N ASP A 406 -8.30 -3.76 -6.19
CA ASP A 406 -7.38 -4.46 -7.08
C ASP A 406 -6.21 -3.54 -7.53
N ASN A 407 -5.71 -3.70 -8.72
CA ASN A 407 -4.59 -2.96 -9.28
C ASN A 407 -4.91 -1.46 -9.44
N PRO A 408 -4.27 -0.56 -8.69
CA PRO A 408 -4.51 0.88 -8.81
C PRO A 408 -4.11 1.46 -10.17
N GLY A 409 -3.30 0.71 -10.95
CA GLY A 409 -2.96 1.06 -12.34
C GLY A 409 -4.12 0.92 -13.31
N GLN A 410 -5.20 0.25 -12.90
CA GLN A 410 -6.33 -0.08 -13.76
C GLN A 410 -7.69 0.33 -13.19
N SER A 411 -7.82 0.51 -11.87
CA SER A 411 -9.08 0.75 -11.19
C SER A 411 -9.32 2.23 -10.86
N PRO A 412 -10.56 2.74 -10.96
CA PRO A 412 -10.92 4.08 -10.54
C PRO A 412 -11.03 4.15 -9.02
N ARG A 413 -10.96 5.38 -8.48
CA ARG A 413 -11.18 5.68 -7.08
C ARG A 413 -12.57 6.26 -6.86
N PHE A 414 -13.19 5.88 -5.75
CA PHE A 414 -14.44 6.44 -5.27
C PHE A 414 -14.32 6.84 -3.80
N PRO A 415 -15.10 7.83 -3.32
CA PRO A 415 -14.95 8.35 -1.96
C PRO A 415 -15.66 7.50 -0.93
N ILE A 416 -15.04 7.35 0.25
CA ILE A 416 -15.67 6.93 1.50
C ILE A 416 -15.39 8.04 2.53
N PHE A 417 -16.43 8.57 3.16
CA PHE A 417 -16.32 9.73 4.04
C PHE A 417 -16.08 9.33 5.49
N ALA A 418 -15.37 10.18 6.22
CA ALA A 418 -15.15 10.02 7.67
C ALA A 418 -16.46 9.99 8.46
N GLY A 419 -17.49 10.72 7.99
CA GLY A 419 -18.83 10.72 8.57
C GLY A 419 -19.78 9.64 8.03
N GLY A 420 -19.30 8.74 7.16
CA GLY A 420 -20.10 7.62 6.64
C GLY A 420 -20.45 6.61 7.75
N THR A 421 -21.57 5.93 7.59
CA THR A 421 -22.10 4.96 8.58
C THR A 421 -22.39 3.58 7.99
N SER A 422 -22.44 3.48 6.68
CA SER A 422 -22.71 2.22 5.97
C SER A 422 -21.97 2.13 4.63
N LEU A 423 -21.71 0.92 4.19
CA LEU A 423 -21.05 0.61 2.92
C LEU A 423 -21.86 -0.42 2.13
N PRO A 424 -21.70 -0.49 0.78
CA PRO A 424 -22.30 -1.55 -0.03
C PRO A 424 -21.89 -2.95 0.42
N SER A 425 -22.80 -3.92 0.37
CA SER A 425 -22.55 -5.32 0.76
C SER A 425 -21.44 -6.01 -0.04
N ALA A 426 -21.12 -5.51 -1.23
CA ALA A 426 -19.97 -5.95 -2.01
C ALA A 426 -18.62 -5.79 -1.25
N PHE A 427 -18.59 -4.95 -0.22
CA PHE A 427 -17.38 -4.71 0.60
C PHE A 427 -17.20 -5.71 1.74
N ASP A 428 -18.20 -6.57 2.02
CA ASP A 428 -18.18 -7.47 3.18
C ASP A 428 -17.21 -8.66 3.06
N PHE A 429 -16.73 -8.95 1.84
CA PHE A 429 -15.93 -10.14 1.56
C PHE A 429 -14.57 -9.84 0.95
N CYS A 430 -13.57 -10.65 1.33
CA CYS A 430 -12.27 -10.70 0.68
C CYS A 430 -12.24 -11.76 -0.43
N GLY A 431 -11.96 -11.35 -1.64
CA GLY A 431 -11.88 -12.22 -2.80
C GLY A 431 -10.54 -12.93 -3.01
N HIS A 432 -9.53 -12.73 -2.15
CA HIS A 432 -8.19 -13.31 -2.37
C HIS A 432 -8.13 -14.83 -2.21
N LYS A 433 -8.86 -15.40 -1.24
CA LYS A 433 -8.81 -16.83 -0.93
C LYS A 433 -9.66 -17.69 -1.88
N LYS A 434 -10.69 -17.10 -2.48
CA LYS A 434 -11.54 -17.76 -3.49
C LYS A 434 -12.25 -16.74 -4.34
N TYR A 435 -12.73 -17.17 -5.51
CA TYR A 435 -13.58 -16.35 -6.36
C TYR A 435 -14.93 -16.09 -5.69
N VAL A 436 -15.25 -14.81 -5.49
CA VAL A 436 -16.55 -14.32 -5.00
C VAL A 436 -17.03 -13.28 -6.00
N PRO A 437 -17.91 -13.65 -6.95
CA PRO A 437 -18.19 -12.83 -8.12
C PRO A 437 -18.72 -11.43 -7.81
N ASP A 438 -19.48 -11.29 -6.71
CA ASP A 438 -20.15 -10.05 -6.33
C ASP A 438 -19.38 -9.25 -5.26
N CYS A 439 -18.19 -9.69 -4.82
CA CYS A 439 -17.38 -8.87 -3.93
C CYS A 439 -16.65 -7.78 -4.72
N ALA A 440 -16.43 -6.64 -4.09
CA ALA A 440 -15.85 -5.47 -4.71
C ALA A 440 -14.51 -5.76 -5.43
N LEU A 441 -13.63 -6.56 -4.83
CA LEU A 441 -12.36 -6.94 -5.48
C LEU A 441 -12.57 -7.60 -6.85
N TRP A 442 -13.49 -8.58 -6.96
CA TRP A 442 -13.71 -9.32 -8.21
C TRP A 442 -14.54 -8.55 -9.24
N LEU A 443 -15.36 -7.59 -8.81
CA LEU A 443 -16.05 -6.69 -9.74
C LEU A 443 -15.04 -5.92 -10.61
N PHE A 444 -13.91 -5.50 -10.04
CA PHE A 444 -12.84 -4.81 -10.78
C PHE A 444 -11.83 -5.79 -11.40
N ARG A 445 -11.41 -6.80 -10.67
CA ARG A 445 -10.33 -7.72 -11.07
C ARG A 445 -10.59 -8.43 -12.40
N ARG A 446 -11.84 -8.80 -12.70
CA ARG A 446 -12.18 -9.53 -13.94
C ARG A 446 -11.81 -8.72 -15.18
N ALA A 447 -12.28 -7.49 -15.31
CA ALA A 447 -11.92 -6.62 -16.42
C ALA A 447 -10.44 -6.27 -16.43
N ASN A 448 -9.85 -5.98 -15.25
CA ASN A 448 -8.43 -5.66 -15.11
C ASN A 448 -7.53 -6.79 -15.65
N ARG A 449 -7.83 -8.05 -15.33
CA ARG A 449 -7.05 -9.19 -15.84
C ARG A 449 -7.23 -9.38 -17.33
N LEU A 450 -8.43 -9.25 -17.86
CA LEU A 450 -8.69 -9.36 -19.31
C LEU A 450 -7.94 -8.27 -20.09
N ALA A 451 -7.89 -7.05 -19.59
CA ALA A 451 -7.15 -5.95 -20.23
C ALA A 451 -5.63 -6.22 -20.34
N THR A 452 -5.06 -7.10 -19.50
CA THR A 452 -3.63 -7.43 -19.60
C THR A 452 -3.28 -8.34 -20.78
N VAL A 453 -4.25 -8.96 -21.42
CA VAL A 453 -4.06 -9.82 -22.60
C VAL A 453 -3.44 -9.04 -23.76
N ALA A 454 -3.90 -7.78 -23.97
CA ALA A 454 -3.33 -6.90 -24.99
C ALA A 454 -3.24 -5.46 -24.44
N TRP A 455 -2.50 -5.28 -23.35
CA TRP A 455 -2.49 -4.06 -22.55
C TRP A 455 -2.28 -2.78 -23.35
N GLN A 456 -1.34 -2.77 -24.32
CA GLN A 456 -1.04 -1.56 -25.09
C GLN A 456 -2.22 -1.08 -25.95
N THR A 457 -3.17 -1.96 -26.25
CA THR A 457 -4.41 -1.60 -26.96
C THR A 457 -5.59 -1.42 -26.01
N ASP A 458 -5.69 -2.28 -24.99
CA ASP A 458 -6.85 -2.31 -24.10
C ASP A 458 -6.83 -1.17 -23.09
N LYS A 459 -5.65 -0.70 -22.67
CA LYS A 459 -5.54 0.52 -21.86
C LYS A 459 -6.14 1.75 -22.54
N LYS A 460 -6.17 1.80 -23.90
CA LYS A 460 -6.80 2.90 -24.63
C LYS A 460 -8.32 2.92 -24.53
N ILE A 461 -8.92 1.79 -24.14
CA ILE A 461 -10.34 1.66 -23.85
C ILE A 461 -10.58 1.91 -22.36
N MET A 462 -9.79 1.27 -21.50
CA MET A 462 -9.96 1.29 -20.04
C MET A 462 -9.61 2.65 -19.41
N MET A 463 -8.45 3.23 -19.76
CA MET A 463 -7.94 4.43 -19.06
C MET A 463 -8.83 5.67 -19.20
N PRO A 464 -9.44 5.97 -20.37
CA PRO A 464 -10.41 7.06 -20.45
C PRO A 464 -11.59 6.87 -19.49
N LYS A 465 -12.06 5.62 -19.29
CA LYS A 465 -13.16 5.31 -18.37
C LYS A 465 -12.75 5.49 -16.91
N VAL A 466 -11.51 5.12 -16.55
CA VAL A 466 -10.96 5.41 -15.21
C VAL A 466 -11.02 6.91 -14.91
N LEU A 467 -10.54 7.74 -15.84
CA LEU A 467 -10.48 9.20 -15.65
C LEU A 467 -11.89 9.81 -15.60
N GLU A 468 -12.82 9.35 -16.45
CA GLU A 468 -14.21 9.81 -16.47
C GLU A 468 -14.90 9.57 -15.11
N LEU A 469 -14.74 8.36 -14.53
CA LEU A 469 -15.34 8.01 -13.24
C LEU A 469 -14.69 8.76 -12.07
N GLU A 470 -13.38 8.97 -12.11
CA GLU A 470 -12.69 9.78 -11.10
C GLU A 470 -13.10 11.26 -11.18
N ASP A 471 -13.29 11.81 -12.38
CA ASP A 471 -13.78 13.17 -12.57
C ASP A 471 -15.25 13.32 -12.10
N GLU A 472 -16.11 12.33 -12.38
CA GLU A 472 -17.47 12.30 -11.83
C GLU A 472 -17.44 12.31 -10.30
N ALA A 473 -16.59 11.46 -9.69
CA ALA A 473 -16.50 11.39 -8.23
C ALA A 473 -16.00 12.71 -7.62
N LEU A 474 -14.98 13.34 -8.22
CA LEU A 474 -14.48 14.64 -7.78
C LEU A 474 -15.56 15.74 -7.88
N ASN A 475 -16.28 15.79 -9.00
CA ASN A 475 -17.33 16.78 -9.20
C ASN A 475 -18.48 16.59 -8.21
N ALA A 476 -18.87 15.33 -7.96
CA ALA A 476 -19.92 15.00 -7.00
C ALA A 476 -19.53 15.37 -5.56
N VAL A 477 -18.28 15.12 -5.16
CA VAL A 477 -17.76 15.53 -3.84
C VAL A 477 -17.67 17.04 -3.72
N SER A 478 -17.28 17.74 -4.79
CA SER A 478 -17.20 19.21 -4.79
C SER A 478 -18.56 19.89 -4.71
N ALA A 479 -19.63 19.19 -5.07
CA ALA A 479 -21.01 19.68 -5.00
C ALA A 479 -21.71 19.37 -3.67
N LEU A 480 -21.04 18.67 -2.73
CA LEU A 480 -21.60 18.39 -1.41
C LEU A 480 -21.65 19.66 -0.56
N GLU A 481 -22.75 19.84 0.14
CA GLU A 481 -22.85 20.88 1.17
C GLU A 481 -22.00 20.49 2.40
N PRO A 482 -21.40 21.48 3.09
CA PRO A 482 -20.56 21.22 4.26
C PRO A 482 -21.27 20.51 5.41
N ASP A 483 -22.60 20.62 5.51
CA ASP A 483 -23.44 19.99 6.53
C ASP A 483 -24.16 18.74 6.04
N ALA A 484 -23.70 18.12 4.93
CA ALA A 484 -24.24 16.89 4.39
C ALA A 484 -24.33 15.80 5.47
N GLN A 485 -25.49 15.16 5.55
CA GLN A 485 -25.78 14.18 6.59
C GLN A 485 -25.18 12.81 6.25
N PRO A 486 -24.92 11.94 7.24
CA PRO A 486 -24.34 10.62 7.01
C PRO A 486 -25.05 9.79 5.93
N ALA A 487 -26.38 9.85 5.88
CA ALA A 487 -27.16 9.13 4.85
C ALA A 487 -26.89 9.64 3.42
N GLU A 488 -26.59 10.93 3.25
CA GLU A 488 -26.24 11.51 1.95
C GLU A 488 -24.82 11.08 1.53
N LEU A 489 -23.89 11.05 2.50
CA LEU A 489 -22.53 10.57 2.28
C LEU A 489 -22.50 9.08 1.89
N ASP A 490 -23.27 8.25 2.60
CA ASP A 490 -23.42 6.82 2.31
C ASP A 490 -24.05 6.59 0.94
N ALA A 491 -25.10 7.33 0.60
CA ALA A 491 -25.77 7.26 -0.69
C ALA A 491 -24.85 7.67 -1.85
N LEU A 492 -24.02 8.71 -1.66
CA LEU A 492 -23.05 9.15 -2.66
C LEU A 492 -21.96 8.09 -2.87
N THR A 493 -21.38 7.55 -1.79
CA THR A 493 -20.41 6.45 -1.85
C THR A 493 -20.98 5.26 -2.61
N ALA A 494 -22.20 4.81 -2.25
CA ALA A 494 -22.86 3.67 -2.87
C ALA A 494 -23.14 3.90 -4.36
N ARG A 495 -23.63 5.07 -4.73
CA ARG A 495 -23.94 5.43 -6.13
C ARG A 495 -22.68 5.42 -7.00
N LEU A 496 -21.60 6.07 -6.55
CA LEU A 496 -20.35 6.17 -7.31
C LEU A 496 -19.66 4.80 -7.43
N PHE A 497 -19.66 4.02 -6.36
CA PHE A 497 -19.16 2.64 -6.41
C PHE A 497 -19.96 1.77 -7.39
N GLN A 498 -21.31 1.82 -7.33
CA GLN A 498 -22.15 1.02 -8.20
C GLN A 498 -21.97 1.40 -9.66
N HIS A 499 -21.90 2.70 -9.98
CA HIS A 499 -21.63 3.15 -11.35
C HIS A 499 -20.28 2.64 -11.85
N ALA A 500 -19.21 2.75 -11.05
CA ALA A 500 -17.90 2.21 -11.41
C ALA A 500 -17.95 0.68 -11.64
N ALA A 501 -18.67 -0.07 -10.79
CA ALA A 501 -18.81 -1.52 -10.93
C ALA A 501 -19.59 -1.91 -12.20
N ASP A 502 -20.63 -1.17 -12.55
CA ASP A 502 -21.42 -1.39 -13.77
C ASP A 502 -20.59 -1.12 -15.03
N GLU A 503 -19.81 -0.04 -15.06
CA GLU A 503 -18.89 0.27 -16.16
C GLU A 503 -17.78 -0.80 -16.28
N TRP A 504 -17.27 -1.34 -15.16
CA TRP A 504 -16.30 -2.45 -15.18
C TRP A 504 -16.89 -3.74 -15.73
N LYS A 505 -18.16 -3.99 -15.49
CA LYS A 505 -18.87 -5.11 -16.12
C LYS A 505 -18.98 -4.93 -17.65
N VAL A 506 -19.26 -3.72 -18.12
CA VAL A 506 -19.26 -3.41 -19.56
C VAL A 506 -17.86 -3.60 -20.16
N LEU A 507 -16.80 -3.17 -19.46
CA LEU A 507 -15.42 -3.40 -19.89
C LEU A 507 -15.09 -4.90 -19.93
N GLU A 508 -15.50 -5.68 -18.92
CA GLU A 508 -15.33 -7.13 -18.90
C GLU A 508 -15.97 -7.78 -20.14
N GLU A 509 -17.24 -7.46 -20.44
CA GLU A 509 -17.97 -7.96 -21.61
C GLU A 509 -17.26 -7.55 -22.93
N THR A 510 -16.75 -6.30 -23.00
CA THR A 510 -16.01 -5.78 -24.15
C THR A 510 -14.71 -6.57 -24.37
N PHE A 511 -13.95 -6.85 -23.33
CA PHE A 511 -12.70 -7.58 -23.44
C PHE A 511 -12.94 -9.07 -23.71
N TRP A 512 -13.99 -9.68 -23.17
CA TRP A 512 -14.40 -11.04 -23.54
C TRP A 512 -14.79 -11.13 -25.02
N ALA A 513 -15.56 -10.17 -25.54
CA ALA A 513 -15.91 -10.12 -26.96
C ALA A 513 -14.68 -9.96 -27.86
N LYS A 514 -13.67 -9.22 -27.40
CA LYS A 514 -12.42 -8.98 -28.11
C LYS A 514 -11.47 -10.18 -28.09
N HIS A 515 -11.31 -10.83 -26.93
CA HIS A 515 -10.30 -11.87 -26.71
C HIS A 515 -10.88 -13.29 -26.59
N GLY A 516 -12.17 -13.44 -26.40
CA GLY A 516 -12.82 -14.74 -26.12
C GLY A 516 -12.81 -15.77 -27.26
N ARG A 517 -12.23 -15.42 -28.42
CA ARG A 517 -12.07 -16.36 -29.56
C ARG A 517 -10.73 -17.11 -29.54
N GLY A 518 -9.93 -16.93 -28.52
CA GLY A 518 -8.59 -17.48 -28.32
C GLY A 518 -7.58 -16.38 -27.98
N PHE A 519 -6.58 -16.74 -27.24
CA PHE A 519 -5.50 -15.85 -26.80
C PHE A 519 -4.23 -16.11 -27.60
#